data_8568d274e7c60425cc3425d3add7579a
#
_entry.id   8568d274e7c60425cc3425d3add7579a
#
_cell.length_a   1.000
_cell.length_b   1.000
_cell.length_c   1.000
_cell.angle_alpha   90.00
_cell.angle_beta   90.00
_cell.angle_gamma   90.00
#
_symmetry.space_group_name_H-M   'P 1'
#
loop_
_entity.id
_entity.type
_entity.pdbx_description
1 polymer ?
#
loop_
_entity_poly.entity_id
_entity_poly.type
_entity_poly.pdbx_seq_one_letter_code
_entity_poly.pdbx_strand_id
1 'polypeptide(L)'
;MDQTIAAARDLFYLFSRRLRDIPCDPARLEQMQLRPMLSLAQQHTLGAMACMSFEHAGLLERLSPEDAAALKTIRDKAVRKVLLLDAGRQELFRFLDANHIWHMPLKGVILKDCYPALGMRQMSDNDILYDSAYQQQVRDFMISRGYTAVKVGKNHEDVYQKPPVYHYELHTRLFDPHSTYAYAYYGDMLRRCSRQGYLYAMTQEDFYLYFLAHAYKHYSGGGTGLRHLLDCWVFLQKHGDALDRTYIRRELKLLGLTDFEAESRSLSQALLDAPQRTLTEEESRQLAYYISSGTYGTRQHWGENMTAARMQQMHMDPAAPDKKRYLWHRLFPGEAYYRTYAPFCARHVWARPFFGVYRLFRMLLDPRRRRRVQQETKTLQKQRPQKQD
;
A
#
# COMPACT_ATOMS: atom_id res chain seq x y z
N MET A 1 -4.52 -15.20 -17.69
CA MET A 1 -3.37 -14.51 -17.08
C MET A 1 -2.61 -13.68 -18.11
N ASP A 2 -2.27 -14.22 -19.26
CA ASP A 2 -1.50 -13.50 -20.30
C ASP A 2 -2.18 -12.25 -20.83
N GLN A 3 -3.49 -12.30 -21.08
CA GLN A 3 -4.26 -11.13 -21.56
C GLN A 3 -4.28 -9.97 -20.52
N THR A 4 -4.31 -10.29 -19.24
CA THR A 4 -4.32 -9.26 -18.18
C THR A 4 -2.94 -8.64 -18.01
N ILE A 5 -1.87 -9.42 -18.15
CA ILE A 5 -0.49 -8.93 -18.15
C ILE A 5 -0.27 -8.02 -19.38
N ALA A 6 -0.75 -8.42 -20.57
CA ALA A 6 -0.68 -7.60 -21.76
C ALA A 6 -1.41 -6.25 -21.56
N ALA A 7 -2.63 -6.28 -21.04
CA ALA A 7 -3.40 -5.06 -20.74
C ALA A 7 -2.69 -4.14 -19.73
N ALA A 8 -2.04 -4.71 -18.70
CA ALA A 8 -1.24 -3.94 -17.76
C ALA A 8 -0.04 -3.28 -18.46
N ARG A 9 0.68 -4.00 -19.30
CA ARG A 9 1.83 -3.46 -20.06
C ARG A 9 1.42 -2.34 -20.99
N ASP A 10 0.28 -2.48 -21.69
CA ASP A 10 -0.24 -1.44 -22.57
C ASP A 10 -0.70 -0.21 -21.78
N LEU A 11 -1.33 -0.42 -20.63
CA LEU A 11 -1.72 0.67 -19.74
C LEU A 11 -0.48 1.45 -19.23
N PHE A 12 0.58 0.75 -18.80
CA PHE A 12 1.83 1.36 -18.39
C PHE A 12 2.58 2.06 -19.52
N TYR A 13 2.51 1.52 -20.75
CA TYR A 13 3.01 2.21 -21.92
C TYR A 13 2.32 3.58 -22.13
N LEU A 14 0.98 3.62 -22.08
CA LEU A 14 0.25 4.88 -22.20
C LEU A 14 0.58 5.84 -21.05
N PHE A 15 0.71 5.34 -19.83
CA PHE A 15 1.13 6.14 -18.68
C PHE A 15 2.52 6.73 -18.87
N SER A 16 3.47 5.94 -19.35
CA SER A 16 4.82 6.39 -19.67
C SER A 16 4.82 7.54 -20.69
N ARG A 17 4.01 7.39 -21.76
CA ARG A 17 3.90 8.42 -22.80
C ARG A 17 3.31 9.72 -22.25
N ARG A 18 2.22 9.61 -21.49
CA ARG A 18 1.55 10.77 -20.90
C ARG A 18 2.40 11.45 -19.81
N LEU A 19 3.09 10.70 -18.97
CA LEU A 19 3.95 11.24 -17.92
C LEU A 19 5.15 12.03 -18.47
N ARG A 20 5.66 11.64 -19.65
CA ARG A 20 6.76 12.31 -20.34
C ARG A 20 6.31 13.31 -21.41
N ASP A 21 5.00 13.38 -21.64
CA ASP A 21 4.41 14.21 -22.69
C ASP A 21 5.00 13.93 -24.10
N ILE A 22 5.17 12.65 -24.44
CA ILE A 22 5.71 12.19 -25.73
C ILE A 22 4.66 11.38 -26.50
N PRO A 23 4.66 11.46 -27.87
CA PRO A 23 3.64 10.80 -28.68
C PRO A 23 3.68 9.27 -28.55
N CYS A 24 2.51 8.65 -28.73
CA CYS A 24 2.38 7.21 -28.79
C CYS A 24 2.68 6.69 -30.22
N ASP A 25 3.16 5.45 -30.30
CA ASP A 25 3.33 4.74 -31.57
C ASP A 25 1.94 4.32 -32.13
N PRO A 26 1.52 4.80 -33.30
CA PRO A 26 0.21 4.48 -33.87
C PRO A 26 0.00 2.97 -34.11
N ALA A 27 1.03 2.25 -34.59
CA ALA A 27 0.93 0.82 -34.85
C ALA A 27 0.67 0.01 -33.57
N ARG A 28 1.23 0.46 -32.44
CA ARG A 28 0.96 -0.16 -31.14
C ARG A 28 -0.44 0.18 -30.63
N LEU A 29 -0.91 1.41 -30.84
CA LEU A 29 -2.26 1.81 -30.43
C LEU A 29 -3.35 0.98 -31.10
N GLU A 30 -3.18 0.63 -32.39
CA GLU A 30 -4.13 -0.18 -33.15
C GLU A 30 -4.35 -1.57 -32.54
N GLN A 31 -3.30 -2.15 -31.94
CA GLN A 31 -3.32 -3.50 -31.38
C GLN A 31 -3.90 -3.55 -29.94
N MET A 32 -4.10 -2.40 -29.29
CA MET A 32 -4.53 -2.34 -27.90
C MET A 32 -5.98 -2.77 -27.70
N GLN A 33 -6.20 -3.61 -26.70
CA GLN A 33 -7.51 -4.01 -26.25
C GLN A 33 -7.98 -3.10 -25.09
N LEU A 34 -8.81 -2.11 -25.39
CA LEU A 34 -9.12 -1.03 -24.45
C LEU A 34 -9.96 -1.49 -23.26
N ARG A 35 -10.92 -2.44 -23.42
CA ARG A 35 -11.79 -2.91 -22.34
C ARG A 35 -11.03 -3.55 -21.15
N PRO A 36 -10.10 -4.51 -21.37
CA PRO A 36 -9.28 -5.05 -20.29
C PRO A 36 -8.45 -3.97 -19.57
N MET A 37 -7.94 -2.98 -20.31
CA MET A 37 -7.19 -1.86 -19.73
C MET A 37 -8.06 -0.98 -18.84
N LEU A 38 -9.31 -0.67 -19.26
CA LEU A 38 -10.28 0.09 -18.46
C LEU A 38 -10.62 -0.64 -17.16
N SER A 39 -10.94 -1.93 -17.26
CA SER A 39 -11.25 -2.76 -16.08
C SER A 39 -10.10 -2.75 -15.08
N LEU A 40 -8.87 -2.92 -15.57
CA LEU A 40 -7.68 -2.91 -14.74
C LEU A 40 -7.43 -1.54 -14.09
N ALA A 41 -7.58 -0.46 -14.83
CA ALA A 41 -7.43 0.90 -14.32
C ALA A 41 -8.43 1.20 -13.19
N GLN A 42 -9.69 0.74 -13.33
CA GLN A 42 -10.71 0.91 -12.31
C GLN A 42 -10.39 0.09 -11.04
N GLN A 43 -9.99 -1.18 -11.19
CA GLN A 43 -9.63 -2.07 -10.07
C GLN A 43 -8.45 -1.55 -9.25
N HIS A 44 -7.56 -0.78 -9.87
CA HIS A 44 -6.35 -0.25 -9.25
C HIS A 44 -6.39 1.24 -8.90
N THR A 45 -7.57 1.87 -8.99
CA THR A 45 -7.75 3.32 -8.71
C THR A 45 -6.81 4.17 -9.59
N LEU A 46 -6.70 3.80 -10.88
CA LEU A 46 -5.90 4.46 -11.91
C LEU A 46 -6.77 5.09 -13.02
N GLY A 47 -8.09 5.14 -12.82
CA GLY A 47 -9.04 5.58 -13.84
C GLY A 47 -8.82 7.02 -14.31
N ALA A 48 -8.44 7.94 -13.42
CA ALA A 48 -8.14 9.33 -13.80
C ALA A 48 -6.86 9.41 -14.65
N MET A 49 -5.81 8.68 -14.25
CA MET A 49 -4.58 8.57 -15.03
C MET A 49 -4.84 7.93 -16.40
N ALA A 50 -5.66 6.86 -16.44
CA ALA A 50 -6.06 6.21 -17.68
C ALA A 50 -6.83 7.18 -18.59
N CYS A 51 -7.79 7.96 -18.07
CA CYS A 51 -8.50 8.96 -18.84
C CYS A 51 -7.54 9.96 -19.51
N MET A 52 -6.64 10.55 -18.74
CA MET A 52 -5.68 11.53 -19.24
C MET A 52 -4.68 10.93 -20.25
N SER A 53 -4.34 9.65 -20.09
CA SER A 53 -3.45 8.92 -21.02
C SER A 53 -4.16 8.52 -22.31
N PHE A 54 -5.43 8.11 -22.23
CA PHE A 54 -6.25 7.80 -23.40
C PHE A 54 -6.56 9.07 -24.21
N GLU A 55 -6.80 10.19 -23.52
CA GLU A 55 -6.98 11.50 -24.16
C GLU A 55 -5.72 11.94 -24.91
N HIS A 56 -4.54 11.81 -24.27
CA HIS A 56 -3.23 12.09 -24.88
C HIS A 56 -2.94 11.21 -26.10
N ALA A 57 -3.38 9.95 -26.07
CA ALA A 57 -3.17 8.98 -27.14
C ALA A 57 -4.27 9.02 -28.25
N GLY A 58 -5.30 9.87 -28.14
CA GLY A 58 -6.43 9.90 -29.05
C GLY A 58 -7.33 8.64 -28.99
N LEU A 59 -7.28 7.89 -27.89
CA LEU A 59 -8.01 6.63 -27.74
C LEU A 59 -9.42 6.79 -27.19
N LEU A 60 -9.79 7.98 -26.67
CA LEU A 60 -11.15 8.21 -26.13
C LEU A 60 -12.24 8.03 -27.19
N GLU A 61 -11.95 8.38 -28.45
CA GLU A 61 -12.87 8.23 -29.58
C GLU A 61 -13.12 6.77 -30.00
N ARG A 62 -12.22 5.86 -29.63
CA ARG A 62 -12.33 4.41 -29.88
C ARG A 62 -13.14 3.68 -28.80
N LEU A 63 -13.51 4.37 -27.74
CA LEU A 63 -14.39 3.84 -26.70
C LEU A 63 -15.85 4.05 -27.06
N SER A 64 -16.74 3.30 -26.41
CA SER A 64 -18.16 3.64 -26.43
C SER A 64 -18.36 5.03 -25.81
N PRO A 65 -19.36 5.79 -26.24
CA PRO A 65 -19.67 7.09 -25.64
C PRO A 65 -19.88 7.02 -24.12
N GLU A 66 -20.44 5.91 -23.64
CA GLU A 66 -20.67 5.62 -22.23
C GLU A 66 -19.35 5.43 -21.47
N ASP A 67 -18.45 4.59 -21.98
CA ASP A 67 -17.14 4.35 -21.34
C ASP A 67 -16.28 5.63 -21.32
N ALA A 68 -16.27 6.38 -22.41
CA ALA A 68 -15.55 7.66 -22.49
C ALA A 68 -16.11 8.69 -21.48
N ALA A 69 -17.42 8.81 -21.36
CA ALA A 69 -18.08 9.70 -20.39
C ALA A 69 -17.79 9.26 -18.94
N ALA A 70 -17.81 7.94 -18.68
CA ALA A 70 -17.48 7.38 -17.36
C ALA A 70 -16.04 7.71 -16.96
N LEU A 71 -15.07 7.53 -17.88
CA LEU A 71 -13.67 7.90 -17.60
C LEU A 71 -13.47 9.38 -17.33
N LYS A 72 -14.08 10.27 -18.14
CA LYS A 72 -14.04 11.71 -17.93
C LYS A 72 -14.63 12.07 -16.56
N THR A 73 -15.74 11.45 -16.18
CA THR A 73 -16.35 11.62 -14.85
C THR A 73 -15.39 11.21 -13.73
N ILE A 74 -14.65 10.11 -13.88
CA ILE A 74 -13.65 9.66 -12.90
C ILE A 74 -12.51 10.68 -12.78
N ARG A 75 -11.98 11.19 -13.90
CA ARG A 75 -10.97 12.25 -13.93
C ARG A 75 -11.44 13.51 -13.20
N ASP A 76 -12.61 14.01 -13.54
CA ASP A 76 -13.15 15.26 -12.99
C ASP A 76 -13.41 15.13 -11.48
N LYS A 77 -13.94 13.99 -11.04
CA LYS A 77 -14.08 13.68 -9.61
C LYS A 77 -12.74 13.60 -8.91
N ALA A 78 -11.70 13.03 -9.53
CA ALA A 78 -10.35 12.95 -8.96
C ALA A 78 -9.73 14.33 -8.79
N VAL A 79 -9.79 15.17 -9.81
CA VAL A 79 -9.33 16.58 -9.76
C VAL A 79 -10.05 17.34 -8.64
N ARG A 80 -11.39 17.31 -8.65
CA ARG A 80 -12.20 17.97 -7.61
C ARG A 80 -11.84 17.46 -6.21
N LYS A 81 -11.65 16.14 -6.05
CA LYS A 81 -11.33 15.54 -4.75
C LYS A 81 -9.98 16.02 -4.23
N VAL A 82 -8.96 16.11 -5.08
CA VAL A 82 -7.65 16.64 -4.68
C VAL A 82 -7.76 18.08 -4.19
N LEU A 83 -8.44 18.95 -4.94
CA LEU A 83 -8.65 20.36 -4.54
C LEU A 83 -9.35 20.48 -3.19
N LEU A 84 -10.40 19.70 -2.96
CA LEU A 84 -11.14 19.72 -1.69
C LEU A 84 -10.30 19.19 -0.53
N LEU A 85 -9.56 18.08 -0.73
CA LEU A 85 -8.67 17.52 0.29
C LEU A 85 -7.54 18.50 0.63
N ASP A 86 -6.97 19.20 -0.36
CA ASP A 86 -5.92 20.19 -0.15
C ASP A 86 -6.45 21.40 0.63
N ALA A 87 -7.63 21.92 0.27
CA ALA A 87 -8.28 23.02 1.00
C ALA A 87 -8.57 22.65 2.47
N GLY A 88 -9.14 21.46 2.69
CA GLY A 88 -9.42 20.97 4.04
C GLY A 88 -8.14 20.72 4.86
N ARG A 89 -7.06 20.22 4.21
CA ARG A 89 -5.75 20.06 4.86
C ARG A 89 -5.15 21.40 5.28
N GLN A 90 -5.23 22.42 4.43
CA GLN A 90 -4.77 23.77 4.77
C GLN A 90 -5.54 24.36 5.96
N GLU A 91 -6.85 24.09 6.08
CA GLU A 91 -7.65 24.51 7.23
C GLU A 91 -7.13 23.83 8.52
N LEU A 92 -6.89 22.51 8.47
CA LEU A 92 -6.34 21.78 9.59
C LEU A 92 -4.92 22.28 9.96
N PHE A 93 -4.06 22.53 8.98
CA PHE A 93 -2.69 23.02 9.23
C PHE A 93 -2.69 24.39 9.89
N ARG A 94 -3.56 25.32 9.44
CA ARG A 94 -3.71 26.62 10.12
C ARG A 94 -4.15 26.49 11.58
N PHE A 95 -5.02 25.53 11.88
CA PHE A 95 -5.40 25.23 13.26
C PHE A 95 -4.23 24.68 14.06
N LEU A 96 -3.46 23.72 13.52
CA LEU A 96 -2.32 23.11 14.18
C LEU A 96 -1.21 24.15 14.43
N ASP A 97 -0.88 24.99 13.46
CA ASP A 97 0.10 26.06 13.58
C ASP A 97 -0.31 27.09 14.64
N ALA A 98 -1.57 27.54 14.64
CA ALA A 98 -2.09 28.51 15.61
C ALA A 98 -2.08 27.99 17.06
N ASN A 99 -2.12 26.68 17.23
CA ASN A 99 -2.07 26.02 18.54
C ASN A 99 -0.69 25.44 18.88
N HIS A 100 0.34 25.77 18.10
CA HIS A 100 1.73 25.29 18.30
C HIS A 100 1.88 23.77 18.27
N ILE A 101 1.03 23.07 17.49
CA ILE A 101 1.03 21.61 17.38
C ILE A 101 1.88 21.23 16.17
N TRP A 102 2.98 20.52 16.40
CA TRP A 102 3.79 20.03 15.30
C TRP A 102 3.03 18.97 14.47
N HIS A 103 3.23 19.02 13.16
CA HIS A 103 2.56 18.13 12.22
C HIS A 103 3.40 17.88 10.96
N MET A 104 3.10 16.78 10.27
CA MET A 104 3.83 16.37 9.06
C MET A 104 2.88 15.67 8.08
N PRO A 105 2.78 16.14 6.82
CA PRO A 105 2.06 15.43 5.77
C PRO A 105 2.77 14.14 5.40
N LEU A 106 1.99 13.11 5.04
CA LEU A 106 2.50 11.77 4.74
C LEU A 106 2.01 11.27 3.37
N LYS A 107 2.65 10.21 2.89
CA LYS A 107 2.19 9.34 1.77
C LYS A 107 1.66 10.10 0.54
N GLY A 108 0.37 9.89 0.24
CA GLY A 108 -0.32 10.42 -0.93
C GLY A 108 -0.31 11.94 -1.03
N VAL A 109 -0.31 12.63 0.11
CA VAL A 109 -0.25 14.09 0.18
C VAL A 109 1.02 14.64 -0.50
N ILE A 110 2.14 13.91 -0.37
CA ILE A 110 3.44 14.28 -0.98
C ILE A 110 3.54 13.69 -2.39
N LEU A 111 3.20 12.43 -2.56
CA LEU A 111 3.37 11.71 -3.84
C LEU A 111 2.54 12.32 -4.98
N LYS A 112 1.35 12.89 -4.70
CA LYS A 112 0.54 13.51 -5.75
C LYS A 112 1.27 14.66 -6.47
N ASP A 113 2.14 15.37 -5.77
CA ASP A 113 2.91 16.48 -6.30
C ASP A 113 4.12 16.04 -7.16
N CYS A 114 4.39 14.73 -7.22
CA CYS A 114 5.34 14.15 -8.16
C CYS A 114 4.74 13.92 -9.55
N TYR A 115 3.42 13.95 -9.69
CA TYR A 115 2.74 13.77 -10.97
C TYR A 115 2.57 15.12 -11.70
N PRO A 116 2.70 15.15 -13.05
CA PRO A 116 2.71 16.40 -13.81
C PRO A 116 1.36 17.10 -13.91
N ALA A 117 0.25 16.42 -13.62
CA ALA A 117 -1.07 17.05 -13.66
C ALA A 117 -1.94 16.67 -12.46
N LEU A 118 -2.75 17.63 -12.03
CA LEU A 118 -3.66 17.49 -10.91
C LEU A 118 -4.68 16.37 -11.16
N GLY A 119 -4.86 15.49 -10.17
CA GLY A 119 -5.78 14.37 -10.24
C GLY A 119 -5.23 13.14 -10.94
N MET A 120 -4.06 13.18 -11.59
CA MET A 120 -3.41 11.98 -12.14
C MET A 120 -3.24 10.92 -11.06
N ARG A 121 -2.74 11.31 -9.91
CA ARG A 121 -2.76 10.47 -8.72
C ARG A 121 -4.06 10.65 -7.97
N GLN A 122 -4.97 9.69 -8.10
CA GLN A 122 -6.22 9.71 -7.34
C GLN A 122 -5.94 9.60 -5.84
N MET A 123 -6.50 10.54 -5.07
CA MET A 123 -6.39 10.59 -3.61
C MET A 123 -7.61 9.95 -2.95
N SER A 124 -7.39 9.18 -1.88
CA SER A 124 -8.45 8.65 -1.02
C SER A 124 -8.67 9.48 0.24
N ASP A 125 -7.60 9.98 0.82
CA ASP A 125 -7.50 10.51 2.17
C ASP A 125 -6.43 11.58 2.32
N ASN A 126 -6.38 12.20 3.49
CA ASN A 126 -5.26 13.00 4.00
C ASN A 126 -4.59 12.24 5.15
N ASP A 127 -3.36 11.77 4.92
CA ASP A 127 -2.51 11.18 5.93
C ASP A 127 -1.63 12.27 6.57
N ILE A 128 -1.72 12.45 7.87
CA ILE A 128 -0.99 13.51 8.61
C ILE A 128 -0.51 12.93 9.93
N LEU A 129 0.80 13.01 10.20
CA LEU A 129 1.35 12.76 11.54
C LEU A 129 1.28 14.05 12.34
N TYR A 130 0.94 13.96 13.62
CA TYR A 130 0.83 15.13 14.51
C TYR A 130 1.20 14.80 15.94
N ASP A 131 1.36 15.83 16.78
CA ASP A 131 1.66 15.67 18.20
C ASP A 131 0.49 15.02 18.95
N SER A 132 0.67 13.78 19.37
CA SER A 132 -0.34 13.01 20.08
C SER A 132 -0.71 13.58 21.47
N ALA A 133 0.11 14.47 22.04
CA ALA A 133 -0.23 15.17 23.28
C ALA A 133 -1.50 16.04 23.13
N TYR A 134 -1.80 16.46 21.92
CA TYR A 134 -2.96 17.33 21.58
C TYR A 134 -4.14 16.57 20.97
N GLN A 135 -4.19 15.23 21.10
CA GLN A 135 -5.21 14.39 20.46
C GLN A 135 -6.64 14.84 20.77
N GLN A 136 -6.96 15.23 22.02
CA GLN A 136 -8.29 15.69 22.39
C GLN A 136 -8.62 17.01 21.72
N GLN A 137 -7.70 17.97 21.69
CA GLN A 137 -7.90 19.28 21.06
C GLN A 137 -8.12 19.17 19.56
N VAL A 138 -7.34 18.30 18.88
CA VAL A 138 -7.51 18.01 17.45
C VAL A 138 -8.85 17.33 17.18
N ARG A 139 -9.27 16.41 18.04
CA ARG A 139 -10.60 15.78 17.95
C ARG A 139 -11.71 16.80 18.05
N ASP A 140 -11.66 17.71 19.04
CA ASP A 140 -12.69 18.72 19.22
C ASP A 140 -12.77 19.67 18.02
N PHE A 141 -11.63 20.07 17.47
CA PHE A 141 -11.56 20.80 16.22
C PHE A 141 -12.22 20.04 15.07
N MET A 142 -11.87 18.78 14.83
CA MET A 142 -12.46 17.99 13.74
C MET A 142 -13.98 17.85 13.87
N ILE A 143 -14.47 17.58 15.08
CA ILE A 143 -15.91 17.51 15.37
C ILE A 143 -16.59 18.86 15.12
N SER A 144 -16.00 19.98 15.55
CA SER A 144 -16.54 21.32 15.34
C SER A 144 -16.66 21.69 13.86
N ARG A 145 -15.82 21.08 13.00
CA ARG A 145 -15.87 21.22 11.53
C ARG A 145 -16.82 20.23 10.84
N GLY A 146 -17.59 19.47 11.63
CA GLY A 146 -18.61 18.52 11.14
C GLY A 146 -18.04 17.18 10.66
N TYR A 147 -16.84 16.81 11.11
CA TYR A 147 -16.32 15.48 10.86
C TYR A 147 -16.84 14.48 11.88
N THR A 148 -17.12 13.27 11.42
CA THR A 148 -17.44 12.14 12.31
C THR A 148 -16.16 11.41 12.68
N ALA A 149 -15.92 11.21 13.97
CA ALA A 149 -14.82 10.38 14.49
C ALA A 149 -15.20 8.90 14.36
N VAL A 150 -14.58 8.19 13.42
CA VAL A 150 -14.86 6.77 13.14
C VAL A 150 -14.05 5.86 14.07
N LYS A 151 -12.79 6.24 14.32
CA LYS A 151 -11.85 5.48 15.14
C LYS A 151 -10.90 6.48 15.80
N VAL A 152 -10.87 6.54 17.12
CA VAL A 152 -9.99 7.45 17.88
C VAL A 152 -9.39 6.72 19.07
N GLY A 153 -8.08 6.91 19.32
CA GLY A 153 -7.37 6.40 20.50
C GLY A 153 -7.20 4.88 20.59
N LYS A 154 -7.48 4.15 19.51
CA LYS A 154 -7.42 2.67 19.52
C LYS A 154 -6.14 2.09 18.93
N ASN A 155 -5.50 2.80 18.01
CA ASN A 155 -4.30 2.37 17.29
C ASN A 155 -3.34 3.55 17.16
N HIS A 156 -2.45 3.49 16.15
CA HIS A 156 -1.50 4.55 15.82
C HIS A 156 -2.08 5.67 14.93
N GLU A 157 -3.38 5.58 14.58
CA GLU A 157 -4.08 6.55 13.73
C GLU A 157 -5.51 6.79 14.22
N ASP A 158 -5.96 8.02 14.12
CA ASP A 158 -7.34 8.44 14.31
C ASP A 158 -7.99 8.71 12.95
N VAL A 159 -9.20 8.19 12.76
CA VAL A 159 -9.91 8.29 11.47
C VAL A 159 -11.11 9.21 11.61
N TYR A 160 -11.14 10.26 10.77
CA TYR A 160 -12.23 11.22 10.68
C TYR A 160 -12.80 11.26 9.26
N GLN A 161 -14.11 11.33 9.16
CA GLN A 161 -14.82 11.35 7.88
C GLN A 161 -15.88 12.45 7.83
N LYS A 162 -16.01 13.07 6.65
CA LYS A 162 -17.12 13.97 6.30
C LYS A 162 -17.52 13.68 4.86
N PRO A 163 -18.50 12.76 4.68
CA PRO A 163 -18.94 12.36 3.34
C PRO A 163 -19.44 13.55 2.51
N PRO A 164 -19.36 13.49 1.18
CA PRO A 164 -18.88 12.34 0.38
C PRO A 164 -17.37 12.35 0.10
N VAL A 165 -16.60 13.36 0.52
CA VAL A 165 -15.23 13.58 0.03
C VAL A 165 -14.15 13.36 1.08
N TYR A 166 -14.36 13.93 2.27
CA TYR A 166 -13.27 14.06 3.24
C TYR A 166 -13.06 12.80 4.06
N HIS A 167 -11.82 12.34 4.03
CA HIS A 167 -11.31 11.26 4.88
C HIS A 167 -9.92 11.67 5.38
N TYR A 168 -9.71 11.59 6.68
CA TYR A 168 -8.43 11.88 7.33
C TYR A 168 -7.98 10.68 8.14
N GLU A 169 -6.72 10.31 7.97
CA GLU A 169 -5.98 9.42 8.85
C GLU A 169 -4.94 10.26 9.60
N LEU A 170 -5.28 10.65 10.83
CA LEU A 170 -4.42 11.44 11.68
C LEU A 170 -3.55 10.50 12.52
N HIS A 171 -2.29 10.37 12.13
CA HIS A 171 -1.34 9.46 12.73
C HIS A 171 -0.73 10.06 14.01
N THR A 172 -0.70 9.26 15.07
CA THR A 172 0.06 9.56 16.29
C THR A 172 1.46 8.95 16.27
N ARG A 173 1.68 7.99 15.34
CA ARG A 173 2.94 7.31 15.05
C ARG A 173 2.96 6.83 13.61
N LEU A 174 4.14 6.71 13.01
CA LEU A 174 4.27 6.26 11.62
C LEU A 174 3.93 4.78 11.44
N PHE A 175 4.25 3.94 12.44
CA PHE A 175 3.97 2.50 12.41
C PHE A 175 3.39 2.01 13.73
N ASP A 176 2.61 0.93 13.64
CA ASP A 176 2.08 0.23 14.81
C ASP A 176 3.22 -0.48 15.57
N PRO A 177 3.19 -0.53 16.92
CA PRO A 177 4.18 -1.27 17.72
C PRO A 177 4.36 -2.74 17.34
N HIS A 178 3.35 -3.34 16.70
CA HIS A 178 3.43 -4.71 16.19
C HIS A 178 4.20 -4.84 14.86
N SER A 179 4.49 -3.73 14.19
CA SER A 179 5.39 -3.67 13.03
C SER A 179 6.84 -3.58 13.52
N THR A 180 7.39 -4.68 14.01
CA THR A 180 8.63 -4.72 14.80
C THR A 180 9.84 -4.08 14.11
N TYR A 181 9.98 -4.26 12.78
CA TYR A 181 11.13 -3.72 12.04
C TYR A 181 11.02 -2.21 11.80
N ALA A 182 9.83 -1.71 11.51
CA ALA A 182 9.63 -0.31 11.16
C ALA A 182 9.36 0.57 12.40
N TYR A 183 8.69 0.02 13.43
CA TYR A 183 8.34 0.78 14.62
C TYR A 183 9.56 1.34 15.35
N ALA A 184 10.58 0.51 15.59
CA ALA A 184 11.80 0.95 16.27
C ALA A 184 12.60 1.94 15.41
N TYR A 185 12.70 1.69 14.09
CA TYR A 185 13.45 2.53 13.16
C TYR A 185 12.87 3.95 13.05
N TYR A 186 11.54 4.08 13.05
CA TYR A 186 10.87 5.38 12.91
C TYR A 186 10.52 6.05 14.25
N GLY A 187 10.95 5.49 15.38
CA GLY A 187 10.60 6.00 16.71
C GLY A 187 11.10 7.42 16.99
N ASP A 188 12.25 7.81 16.43
CA ASP A 188 12.87 9.13 16.57
C ASP A 188 12.94 9.93 15.26
N MET A 189 12.08 9.59 14.27
CA MET A 189 12.11 10.18 12.93
C MET A 189 12.12 11.71 12.92
N LEU A 190 11.43 12.36 13.84
CA LEU A 190 11.37 13.83 13.90
C LEU A 190 12.75 14.49 14.04
N ARG A 191 13.75 13.80 14.62
CA ARG A 191 15.14 14.31 14.73
C ARG A 191 15.83 14.41 13.40
N ARG A 192 15.38 13.68 12.38
CA ARG A 192 15.92 13.66 11.02
C ARG A 192 15.14 14.53 10.05
N CYS A 193 14.02 15.11 10.50
CA CYS A 193 13.16 15.95 9.67
C CYS A 193 13.65 17.41 9.66
N SER A 194 13.46 18.09 8.54
CA SER A 194 13.48 19.54 8.49
C SER A 194 12.23 20.12 9.15
N ARG A 195 12.32 21.37 9.59
CA ARG A 195 11.23 22.05 10.29
C ARG A 195 11.07 23.49 9.80
N GLN A 196 9.84 23.88 9.52
CA GLN A 196 9.45 25.27 9.28
C GLN A 196 8.24 25.61 10.18
N GLY A 197 8.47 26.39 11.23
CA GLY A 197 7.45 26.62 12.26
C GLY A 197 7.09 25.31 12.97
N TYR A 198 5.84 24.87 12.85
CA TYR A 198 5.34 23.60 13.37
C TYR A 198 5.18 22.52 12.29
N LEU A 199 5.41 22.86 11.04
CA LEU A 199 5.43 21.90 9.93
C LEU A 199 6.77 21.19 9.85
N TYR A 200 6.74 19.86 9.92
CA TYR A 200 7.88 18.97 9.72
C TYR A 200 7.83 18.33 8.32
N ALA A 201 8.99 18.06 7.76
CA ALA A 201 9.14 17.35 6.50
C ALA A 201 10.33 16.38 6.56
N MET A 202 10.14 15.16 6.07
CA MET A 202 11.22 14.21 5.84
C MET A 202 12.14 14.73 4.73
N THR A 203 13.42 14.33 4.75
CA THR A 203 14.26 14.44 3.55
C THR A 203 13.68 13.58 2.43
N GLN A 204 14.12 13.78 1.18
CA GLN A 204 13.62 12.97 0.06
C GLN A 204 14.00 11.49 0.22
N GLU A 205 15.19 11.22 0.78
CA GLU A 205 15.65 9.87 1.09
C GLU A 205 14.78 9.21 2.17
N ASP A 206 14.57 9.90 3.30
CA ASP A 206 13.74 9.38 4.40
C ASP A 206 12.28 9.19 3.97
N PHE A 207 11.75 10.07 3.11
CA PHE A 207 10.43 9.91 2.55
C PHE A 207 10.34 8.69 1.62
N TYR A 208 11.36 8.46 0.78
CA TYR A 208 11.44 7.28 -0.08
C TYR A 208 11.46 5.98 0.74
N LEU A 209 12.28 5.94 1.79
CA LEU A 209 12.35 4.81 2.72
C LEU A 209 11.00 4.57 3.43
N TYR A 210 10.35 5.65 3.90
CA TYR A 210 9.04 5.58 4.53
C TYR A 210 7.95 5.08 3.57
N PHE A 211 7.94 5.60 2.35
CA PHE A 211 7.03 5.17 1.29
C PHE A 211 7.17 3.67 1.01
N LEU A 212 8.40 3.19 0.86
CA LEU A 212 8.68 1.76 0.65
C LEU A 212 8.29 0.89 1.86
N ALA A 213 8.63 1.31 3.06
CA ALA A 213 8.27 0.59 4.29
C ALA A 213 6.75 0.47 4.45
N HIS A 214 6.02 1.55 4.15
CA HIS A 214 4.57 1.55 4.16
C HIS A 214 3.97 0.65 3.06
N ALA A 215 4.53 0.70 1.85
CA ALA A 215 4.11 -0.16 0.75
C ALA A 215 4.38 -1.65 1.04
N TYR A 216 5.53 -1.97 1.64
CA TYR A 216 5.89 -3.33 2.05
C TYR A 216 4.94 -3.89 3.11
N LYS A 217 4.50 -3.07 4.07
CA LYS A 217 3.47 -3.46 5.05
C LYS A 217 2.20 -3.99 4.37
N HIS A 218 1.77 -3.35 3.27
CA HIS A 218 0.63 -3.81 2.50
C HIS A 218 0.98 -5.01 1.62
N TYR A 219 2.11 -4.96 0.91
CA TYR A 219 2.59 -6.02 0.02
C TYR A 219 2.73 -7.36 0.75
N SER A 220 3.41 -7.37 1.90
CA SER A 220 3.58 -8.56 2.73
C SER A 220 2.34 -8.98 3.52
N GLY A 221 1.32 -8.12 3.58
CA GLY A 221 0.01 -8.39 4.15
C GLY A 221 -0.98 -8.91 3.10
N GLY A 222 -1.87 -8.07 2.66
CA GLY A 222 -2.93 -8.40 1.68
C GLY A 222 -2.54 -8.19 0.22
N GLY A 223 -1.36 -7.69 -0.04
CA GLY A 223 -0.90 -7.22 -1.35
C GLY A 223 -1.05 -5.72 -1.54
N THR A 224 -0.44 -5.19 -2.58
CA THR A 224 -0.57 -3.79 -3.01
C THR A 224 -0.77 -3.72 -4.52
N GLY A 225 -1.42 -2.66 -5.01
CA GLY A 225 -1.80 -2.56 -6.41
C GLY A 225 -0.76 -1.90 -7.31
N LEU A 226 -1.07 -1.88 -8.60
CA LEU A 226 -0.23 -1.31 -9.67
C LEU A 226 0.17 0.15 -9.43
N ARG A 227 -0.62 0.90 -8.66
CA ARG A 227 -0.31 2.30 -8.31
C ARG A 227 1.02 2.44 -7.59
N HIS A 228 1.44 1.43 -6.79
CA HIS A 228 2.74 1.45 -6.12
C HIS A 228 3.90 1.56 -7.13
N LEU A 229 3.85 0.82 -8.23
CA LEU A 229 4.88 0.85 -9.27
C LEU A 229 4.96 2.23 -9.95
N LEU A 230 3.81 2.87 -10.18
CA LEU A 230 3.75 4.25 -10.69
C LEU A 230 4.31 5.26 -9.68
N ASP A 231 3.89 5.20 -8.42
CA ASP A 231 4.36 6.08 -7.35
C ASP A 231 5.88 5.97 -7.19
N CYS A 232 6.43 4.74 -7.22
CA CYS A 232 7.87 4.48 -7.16
C CYS A 232 8.61 5.14 -8.33
N TRP A 233 8.15 4.90 -9.55
CA TRP A 233 8.79 5.44 -10.75
C TRP A 233 8.71 6.98 -10.81
N VAL A 234 7.54 7.57 -10.59
CA VAL A 234 7.34 9.03 -10.65
C VAL A 234 8.16 9.74 -9.59
N PHE A 235 8.26 9.18 -8.38
CA PHE A 235 9.12 9.72 -7.34
C PHE A 235 10.59 9.71 -7.76
N LEU A 236 11.09 8.59 -8.29
CA LEU A 236 12.48 8.46 -8.75
C LEU A 236 12.78 9.32 -9.97
N GLN A 237 11.83 9.53 -10.88
CA GLN A 237 12.00 10.46 -12.00
C GLN A 237 12.15 11.91 -11.51
N LYS A 238 11.40 12.31 -10.49
CA LYS A 238 11.44 13.68 -9.97
C LYS A 238 12.64 13.97 -9.08
N HIS A 239 13.04 13.03 -8.26
CA HIS A 239 14.02 13.23 -7.18
C HIS A 239 15.29 12.39 -7.34
N GLY A 240 15.28 11.37 -8.19
CA GLY A 240 16.27 10.31 -8.24
C GLY A 240 17.73 10.77 -8.38
N ASP A 241 17.97 11.83 -9.14
CA ASP A 241 19.32 12.36 -9.36
C ASP A 241 19.90 13.06 -8.12
N ALA A 242 19.04 13.59 -7.26
CA ALA A 242 19.44 14.30 -6.04
C ALA A 242 19.58 13.39 -4.80
N LEU A 243 19.12 12.12 -4.89
CA LEU A 243 19.09 11.19 -3.76
C LEU A 243 20.50 10.67 -3.40
N ASP A 244 20.85 10.67 -2.12
CA ASP A 244 22.01 9.94 -1.61
C ASP A 244 21.74 8.41 -1.65
N ARG A 245 22.21 7.79 -2.73
CA ARG A 245 22.07 6.33 -2.95
C ARG A 245 22.84 5.49 -1.92
N THR A 246 23.89 6.03 -1.33
CA THR A 246 24.66 5.33 -0.30
C THR A 246 23.89 5.29 1.02
N TYR A 247 23.32 6.43 1.39
CA TYR A 247 22.41 6.52 2.53
C TYR A 247 21.23 5.54 2.37
N ILE A 248 20.51 5.63 1.24
CA ILE A 248 19.33 4.78 0.98
C ILE A 248 19.69 3.29 1.06
N ARG A 249 20.78 2.84 0.43
CA ARG A 249 21.20 1.43 0.48
C ARG A 249 21.47 0.94 1.91
N ARG A 250 22.12 1.78 2.72
CA ARG A 250 22.40 1.46 4.12
C ARG A 250 21.10 1.30 4.91
N GLU A 251 20.19 2.25 4.78
CA GLU A 251 18.93 2.27 5.52
C GLU A 251 17.96 1.17 5.06
N LEU A 252 17.90 0.86 3.77
CA LEU A 252 17.14 -0.29 3.24
C LEU A 252 17.60 -1.61 3.85
N LYS A 253 18.93 -1.78 4.05
CA LYS A 253 19.47 -2.97 4.70
C LYS A 253 19.05 -3.06 6.16
N LEU A 254 19.07 -1.95 6.90
CA LEU A 254 18.57 -1.89 8.29
C LEU A 254 17.08 -2.20 8.40
N LEU A 255 16.29 -1.73 7.43
CA LEU A 255 14.86 -2.00 7.33
C LEU A 255 14.51 -3.39 6.78
N GLY A 256 15.48 -4.15 6.22
CA GLY A 256 15.21 -5.41 5.54
C GLY A 256 14.38 -5.27 4.27
N LEU A 257 14.50 -4.14 3.57
CA LEU A 257 13.70 -3.79 2.40
C LEU A 257 14.50 -3.76 1.08
N THR A 258 15.75 -4.20 1.09
CA THR A 258 16.66 -4.15 -0.08
C THR A 258 16.06 -4.85 -1.29
N ASP A 259 15.56 -6.07 -1.12
CA ASP A 259 15.01 -6.88 -2.21
C ASP A 259 13.70 -6.28 -2.72
N PHE A 260 12.81 -5.88 -1.82
CA PHE A 260 11.53 -5.27 -2.19
C PHE A 260 11.70 -3.96 -2.97
N GLU A 261 12.67 -3.12 -2.58
CA GLU A 261 13.01 -1.90 -3.32
C GLU A 261 13.55 -2.23 -4.70
N ALA A 262 14.55 -3.13 -4.78
CA ALA A 262 15.19 -3.51 -6.03
C ALA A 262 14.17 -4.09 -7.03
N GLU A 263 13.29 -4.98 -6.57
CA GLU A 263 12.22 -5.59 -7.36
C GLU A 263 11.20 -4.56 -7.83
N SER A 264 10.69 -3.71 -6.92
CA SER A 264 9.70 -2.68 -7.24
C SER A 264 10.26 -1.67 -8.25
N ARG A 265 11.50 -1.23 -8.06
CA ARG A 265 12.20 -0.30 -8.94
C ARG A 265 12.46 -0.93 -10.32
N SER A 266 13.00 -2.15 -10.36
CA SER A 266 13.28 -2.87 -11.61
C SER A 266 12.00 -3.08 -12.42
N LEU A 267 10.94 -3.56 -11.80
CA LEU A 267 9.66 -3.80 -12.49
C LEU A 267 9.03 -2.47 -12.97
N SER A 268 9.06 -1.41 -12.16
CA SER A 268 8.53 -0.11 -12.57
C SER A 268 9.31 0.46 -13.77
N GLN A 269 10.64 0.34 -13.78
CA GLN A 269 11.48 0.74 -14.90
C GLN A 269 11.22 -0.11 -16.14
N ALA A 270 11.08 -1.42 -16.01
CA ALA A 270 10.75 -2.31 -17.13
C ALA A 270 9.43 -1.94 -17.81
N LEU A 271 8.44 -1.54 -17.01
CA LEU A 271 7.10 -1.18 -17.52
C LEU A 271 7.04 0.23 -18.11
N LEU A 272 7.79 1.18 -17.57
CA LEU A 272 7.67 2.61 -17.90
C LEU A 272 8.83 3.15 -18.74
N ASP A 273 10.07 2.66 -18.55
CA ASP A 273 11.24 3.08 -19.34
C ASP A 273 11.45 2.24 -20.59
N ALA A 274 11.17 0.93 -20.51
CA ALA A 274 11.39 -0.01 -21.59
C ALA A 274 10.13 -0.86 -21.90
N PRO A 275 8.97 -0.25 -22.22
CA PRO A 275 7.70 -0.95 -22.34
C PRO A 275 7.63 -1.97 -23.48
N GLN A 276 8.59 -1.95 -24.44
CA GLN A 276 8.73 -2.95 -25.49
C GLN A 276 9.51 -4.20 -25.03
N ARG A 277 10.33 -4.07 -23.98
CA ARG A 277 11.14 -5.19 -23.45
C ARG A 277 10.25 -6.33 -22.96
N THR A 278 10.61 -7.54 -23.29
CA THR A 278 9.97 -8.72 -22.71
C THR A 278 10.30 -8.80 -21.23
N LEU A 279 9.28 -8.97 -20.39
CA LEU A 279 9.47 -9.21 -18.96
C LEU A 279 10.07 -10.59 -18.72
N THR A 280 10.94 -10.71 -17.73
CA THR A 280 11.40 -12.01 -17.24
C THR A 280 10.24 -12.79 -16.60
N GLU A 281 10.42 -14.07 -16.34
CA GLU A 281 9.42 -14.88 -15.61
C GLU A 281 9.14 -14.32 -14.22
N GLU A 282 10.20 -13.86 -13.53
CA GLU A 282 10.08 -13.27 -12.19
C GLU A 282 9.29 -11.96 -12.23
N GLU A 283 9.65 -11.04 -13.15
CA GLU A 283 8.92 -9.79 -13.33
C GLU A 283 7.45 -10.03 -13.73
N SER A 284 7.19 -11.05 -14.54
CA SER A 284 5.82 -11.45 -14.90
C SER A 284 5.04 -11.99 -13.72
N ARG A 285 5.67 -12.78 -12.85
CA ARG A 285 5.07 -13.26 -11.59
C ARG A 285 4.77 -12.11 -10.64
N GLN A 286 5.72 -11.19 -10.47
CA GLN A 286 5.53 -10.00 -9.64
C GLN A 286 4.41 -9.11 -10.16
N LEU A 287 4.38 -8.84 -11.47
CA LEU A 287 3.30 -8.08 -12.10
C LEU A 287 1.93 -8.75 -11.89
N ALA A 288 1.85 -10.07 -12.04
CA ALA A 288 0.64 -10.84 -11.77
C ALA A 288 0.20 -10.73 -10.30
N TYR A 289 1.14 -10.70 -9.35
CA TYR A 289 0.85 -10.47 -7.95
C TYR A 289 0.27 -9.06 -7.70
N TYR A 290 0.87 -8.01 -8.26
CA TYR A 290 0.33 -6.65 -8.17
C TYR A 290 -1.07 -6.55 -8.79
N ILE A 291 -1.29 -7.16 -9.96
CA ILE A 291 -2.60 -7.17 -10.64
C ILE A 291 -3.66 -7.87 -9.77
N SER A 292 -3.36 -9.05 -9.24
CA SER A 292 -4.32 -9.82 -8.45
C SER A 292 -4.59 -9.23 -7.05
N SER A 293 -3.73 -8.32 -6.59
CA SER A 293 -3.90 -7.62 -5.31
C SER A 293 -4.99 -6.54 -5.34
N GLY A 294 -5.30 -5.95 -6.50
CA GLY A 294 -6.13 -4.75 -6.55
C GLY A 294 -5.53 -3.59 -5.76
N THR A 295 -6.27 -2.51 -5.55
CA THR A 295 -5.73 -1.29 -4.91
C THR A 295 -5.30 -1.51 -3.45
N TYR A 296 -6.06 -2.29 -2.67
CA TYR A 296 -5.93 -2.38 -1.21
C TYR A 296 -5.58 -3.79 -0.70
N GLY A 297 -5.17 -4.67 -1.60
CA GLY A 297 -4.91 -6.06 -1.27
C GLY A 297 -6.16 -6.92 -1.17
N THR A 298 -5.98 -8.23 -1.03
CA THR A 298 -7.05 -9.21 -0.96
C THR A 298 -6.94 -10.08 0.29
N ARG A 299 -8.07 -10.62 0.74
CA ARG A 299 -8.10 -11.61 1.82
C ARG A 299 -7.35 -12.88 1.47
N GLN A 300 -7.32 -13.24 0.19
CA GLN A 300 -6.60 -14.41 -0.30
C GLN A 300 -5.10 -14.21 -0.12
N HIS A 301 -4.52 -13.12 -0.66
CA HIS A 301 -3.09 -12.79 -0.50
C HIS A 301 -2.71 -12.65 0.96
N TRP A 302 -3.58 -12.02 1.77
CA TRP A 302 -3.34 -11.94 3.21
C TRP A 302 -3.23 -13.33 3.86
N GLY A 303 -4.07 -14.28 3.47
CA GLY A 303 -4.01 -15.67 3.93
C GLY A 303 -2.73 -16.39 3.47
N GLU A 304 -2.34 -16.22 2.21
CA GLU A 304 -1.15 -16.80 1.60
C GLU A 304 0.14 -16.26 2.25
N ASN A 305 0.27 -14.94 2.34
CA ASN A 305 1.42 -14.27 2.94
C ASN A 305 1.58 -14.61 4.43
N MET A 306 0.47 -14.60 5.20
CA MET A 306 0.50 -15.00 6.61
C MET A 306 0.88 -16.47 6.80
N THR A 307 0.49 -17.33 5.86
CA THR A 307 0.88 -18.75 5.89
C THR A 307 2.37 -18.92 5.60
N ALA A 308 2.87 -18.24 4.57
CA ALA A 308 4.30 -18.24 4.21
C ALA A 308 5.17 -17.68 5.36
N ALA A 309 4.80 -16.54 5.95
CA ALA A 309 5.52 -15.96 7.09
C ALA A 309 5.59 -16.91 8.29
N ARG A 310 4.51 -17.64 8.59
CA ARG A 310 4.52 -18.65 9.66
C ARG A 310 5.41 -19.84 9.33
N MET A 311 5.39 -20.32 8.08
CA MET A 311 6.26 -21.40 7.66
C MET A 311 7.74 -21.01 7.81
N GLN A 312 8.08 -19.79 7.40
CA GLN A 312 9.43 -19.24 7.58
C GLN A 312 9.83 -19.16 9.06
N GLN A 313 8.97 -18.64 9.95
CA GLN A 313 9.22 -18.62 11.40
C GLN A 313 9.43 -20.01 12.01
N MET A 314 8.84 -21.03 11.40
CA MET A 314 8.95 -22.42 11.84
C MET A 314 10.12 -23.15 11.17
N HIS A 315 10.89 -22.48 10.32
CA HIS A 315 11.91 -23.13 9.46
C HIS A 315 11.32 -24.36 8.74
N MET A 316 10.14 -24.22 8.16
CA MET A 316 9.43 -25.27 7.45
C MET A 316 9.71 -25.17 5.96
N ASP A 317 10.02 -26.29 5.33
CA ASP A 317 10.21 -26.34 3.88
C ASP A 317 8.87 -26.02 3.17
N PRO A 318 8.82 -24.98 2.32
CA PRO A 318 7.63 -24.67 1.53
C PRO A 318 7.24 -25.79 0.56
N ALA A 319 8.21 -26.56 0.05
CA ALA A 319 7.98 -27.66 -0.89
C ALA A 319 7.40 -28.92 -0.21
N ALA A 320 7.62 -29.07 1.11
CA ALA A 320 7.13 -30.22 1.88
C ALA A 320 6.49 -29.79 3.21
N PRO A 321 5.39 -29.01 3.20
CA PRO A 321 4.81 -28.45 4.41
C PRO A 321 4.19 -29.54 5.31
N ASP A 322 4.59 -29.56 6.58
CA ASP A 322 3.99 -30.41 7.61
C ASP A 322 2.76 -29.75 8.20
N LYS A 323 1.58 -30.22 7.77
CA LYS A 323 0.28 -29.70 8.20
C LYS A 323 0.04 -29.87 9.70
N LYS A 324 0.52 -30.97 10.32
CA LYS A 324 0.32 -31.23 11.75
C LYS A 324 1.15 -30.24 12.57
N ARG A 325 2.42 -30.08 12.21
CA ARG A 325 3.34 -29.11 12.82
C ARG A 325 2.82 -27.67 12.67
N TYR A 326 2.29 -27.31 11.48
CA TYR A 326 1.69 -26.00 11.23
C TYR A 326 0.47 -25.74 12.14
N LEU A 327 -0.47 -26.71 12.24
CA LEU A 327 -1.66 -26.59 13.09
C LEU A 327 -1.29 -26.53 14.57
N TRP A 328 -0.29 -27.33 14.99
CA TRP A 328 0.23 -27.29 16.35
C TRP A 328 0.77 -25.90 16.72
N HIS A 329 1.65 -25.34 15.89
CA HIS A 329 2.20 -24.00 16.11
C HIS A 329 1.12 -22.91 16.08
N ARG A 330 0.04 -23.13 15.32
CA ARG A 330 -1.11 -22.23 15.32
C ARG A 330 -1.85 -22.22 16.65
N LEU A 331 -1.94 -23.35 17.33
CA LEU A 331 -2.55 -23.45 18.67
C LEU A 331 -1.60 -22.99 19.77
N PHE A 332 -0.31 -23.34 19.64
CA PHE A 332 0.74 -23.03 20.57
C PHE A 332 1.82 -22.16 19.88
N PRO A 333 1.57 -20.86 19.73
CA PRO A 333 2.51 -19.98 19.05
C PRO A 333 3.78 -19.74 19.88
N GLY A 334 4.81 -19.19 19.22
CA GLY A 334 6.08 -18.85 19.87
C GLY A 334 5.95 -17.72 20.89
N GLU A 335 7.03 -17.53 21.67
CA GLU A 335 7.14 -16.55 22.78
C GLU A 335 6.72 -15.13 22.39
N ALA A 336 7.16 -14.67 21.20
CA ALA A 336 6.81 -13.33 20.68
C ALA A 336 5.30 -13.08 20.60
N TYR A 337 4.53 -14.10 20.19
CA TYR A 337 3.08 -14.02 20.16
C TYR A 337 2.48 -13.84 21.54
N TYR A 338 2.96 -14.60 22.53
CA TYR A 338 2.46 -14.49 23.91
C TYR A 338 2.75 -13.12 24.50
N ARG A 339 3.95 -12.56 24.27
CA ARG A 339 4.31 -11.22 24.72
C ARG A 339 3.38 -10.15 24.17
N THR A 340 2.99 -10.29 22.90
CA THR A 340 2.17 -9.31 22.20
C THR A 340 0.68 -9.45 22.49
N TYR A 341 0.14 -10.68 22.43
CA TYR A 341 -1.32 -10.91 22.38
C TYR A 341 -1.90 -11.59 23.61
N ALA A 342 -1.05 -12.15 24.48
CA ALA A 342 -1.45 -12.81 25.71
C ALA A 342 -0.38 -12.62 26.80
N PRO A 343 -0.15 -11.37 27.28
CA PRO A 343 0.93 -11.06 28.21
C PRO A 343 0.89 -11.89 29.52
N PHE A 344 -0.30 -12.31 29.95
CA PHE A 344 -0.46 -13.23 31.07
C PHE A 344 0.23 -14.59 30.79
N CYS A 345 0.02 -15.18 29.59
CA CYS A 345 0.65 -16.44 29.18
C CYS A 345 2.16 -16.28 28.89
N ALA A 346 2.63 -15.06 28.61
CA ALA A 346 4.06 -14.78 28.52
C ALA A 346 4.74 -14.85 29.90
N ARG A 347 4.08 -14.27 30.93
CA ARG A 347 4.59 -14.28 32.32
C ARG A 347 4.39 -15.64 33.03
N HIS A 348 3.32 -16.37 32.68
CA HIS A 348 2.92 -17.62 33.32
C HIS A 348 2.87 -18.76 32.30
N VAL A 349 4.01 -19.43 32.11
CA VAL A 349 4.19 -20.52 31.10
C VAL A 349 3.18 -21.65 31.28
N TRP A 350 2.79 -21.96 32.52
CA TRP A 350 1.79 -22.98 32.84
C TRP A 350 0.39 -22.68 32.25
N ALA A 351 0.08 -21.43 31.96
CA ALA A 351 -1.20 -21.03 31.36
C ALA A 351 -1.27 -21.31 29.83
N ARG A 352 -0.14 -21.54 29.16
CA ARG A 352 -0.08 -21.75 27.69
C ARG A 352 -0.91 -22.92 27.20
N PRO A 353 -0.92 -24.12 27.83
CA PRO A 353 -1.79 -25.21 27.41
C PRO A 353 -3.28 -24.82 27.42
N PHE A 354 -3.73 -24.17 28.49
CA PHE A 354 -5.13 -23.70 28.61
C PHE A 354 -5.47 -22.65 27.54
N PHE A 355 -4.54 -21.76 27.24
CA PHE A 355 -4.71 -20.80 26.16
C PHE A 355 -4.77 -21.49 24.78
N GLY A 356 -4.02 -22.57 24.55
CA GLY A 356 -4.09 -23.39 23.35
C GLY A 356 -5.48 -24.04 23.19
N VAL A 357 -6.01 -24.63 24.28
CA VAL A 357 -7.35 -25.21 24.31
C VAL A 357 -8.42 -24.12 24.05
N TYR A 358 -8.33 -22.97 24.70
CA TYR A 358 -9.21 -21.83 24.42
C TYR A 358 -9.17 -21.41 22.94
N ARG A 359 -8.01 -21.37 22.32
CA ARG A 359 -7.85 -21.06 20.88
C ARG A 359 -8.51 -22.13 20.01
N LEU A 360 -8.39 -23.40 20.36
CA LEU A 360 -9.05 -24.50 19.67
C LEU A 360 -10.57 -24.33 19.70
N PHE A 361 -11.15 -24.10 20.88
CA PHE A 361 -12.59 -23.85 21.01
C PHE A 361 -13.03 -22.62 20.21
N ARG A 362 -12.32 -21.50 20.29
CA ARG A 362 -12.61 -20.31 19.47
C ARG A 362 -12.52 -20.58 17.97
N MET A 363 -11.63 -21.46 17.55
CA MET A 363 -11.52 -21.85 16.15
C MET A 363 -12.71 -22.70 15.71
N LEU A 364 -13.18 -23.60 16.56
CA LEU A 364 -14.31 -24.50 16.24
C LEU A 364 -15.66 -23.77 16.27
N LEU A 365 -15.86 -22.86 17.23
CA LEU A 365 -17.11 -22.15 17.45
C LEU A 365 -17.31 -20.93 16.54
N ASP A 366 -16.24 -20.30 16.04
CA ASP A 366 -16.32 -19.14 15.16
C ASP A 366 -16.20 -19.57 13.68
N PRO A 367 -17.31 -19.51 12.90
CA PRO A 367 -17.30 -19.92 11.48
C PRO A 367 -16.28 -19.13 10.63
N ARG A 368 -16.02 -17.87 10.98
CA ARG A 368 -15.04 -17.02 10.26
C ARG A 368 -13.62 -17.53 10.47
N ARG A 369 -13.29 -17.91 11.72
CA ARG A 369 -11.97 -18.48 12.07
C ARG A 369 -11.78 -19.86 11.44
N ARG A 370 -12.83 -20.70 11.45
CA ARG A 370 -12.80 -22.02 10.82
C ARG A 370 -12.53 -21.92 9.31
N ARG A 371 -13.24 -21.03 8.60
CA ARG A 371 -13.01 -20.78 7.17
C ARG A 371 -11.57 -20.31 6.89
N ARG A 372 -11.04 -19.46 7.75
CA ARG A 372 -9.65 -18.97 7.64
C ARG A 372 -8.63 -20.10 7.78
N VAL A 373 -8.79 -20.99 8.77
CA VAL A 373 -7.90 -22.16 8.94
C VAL A 373 -8.00 -23.10 7.75
N GLN A 374 -9.20 -23.31 7.21
CA GLN A 374 -9.40 -24.11 6.01
C GLN A 374 -8.69 -23.50 4.79
N GLN A 375 -8.74 -22.18 4.61
CA GLN A 375 -7.98 -21.49 3.55
C GLN A 375 -6.48 -21.66 3.71
N GLU A 376 -5.95 -21.40 4.91
CA GLU A 376 -4.52 -21.58 5.21
C GLU A 376 -4.07 -23.03 4.92
N THR A 377 -4.84 -24.02 5.33
CA THR A 377 -4.50 -25.44 5.06
C THR A 377 -4.62 -25.82 3.58
N LYS A 378 -5.52 -25.21 2.82
CA LYS A 378 -5.56 -25.36 1.35
C LYS A 378 -4.36 -24.75 0.68
N THR A 379 -3.89 -23.57 1.15
CA THR A 379 -2.67 -22.93 0.65
C THR A 379 -1.45 -23.83 0.87
N LEU A 380 -1.31 -24.45 2.05
CA LEU A 380 -0.26 -25.43 2.31
C LEU A 380 -0.27 -26.64 1.34
N GLN A 381 -1.44 -27.06 0.91
CA GLN A 381 -1.57 -28.16 -0.05
C GLN A 381 -1.20 -27.79 -1.48
N LYS A 382 -1.48 -26.54 -1.89
CA LYS A 382 -1.15 -26.04 -3.24
C LYS A 382 0.36 -25.85 -3.46
N GLN A 383 1.13 -25.66 -2.38
CA GLN A 383 2.59 -25.48 -2.44
C GLN A 383 3.33 -26.81 -2.59
N ARG A 384 2.69 -27.96 -2.44
CA ARG A 384 3.30 -29.25 -2.77
C ARG A 384 3.52 -29.35 -4.28
N PRO A 385 4.73 -29.62 -4.76
CA PRO A 385 4.93 -29.96 -6.16
C PRO A 385 3.99 -31.12 -6.52
N GLN A 386 3.21 -30.97 -7.59
CA GLN A 386 2.48 -32.10 -8.16
C GLN A 386 3.55 -33.16 -8.48
N LYS A 387 3.44 -34.33 -7.87
CA LYS A 387 4.20 -35.48 -8.32
C LYS A 387 3.85 -35.64 -9.81
N GLN A 388 4.84 -35.44 -10.64
CA GLN A 388 4.80 -35.94 -12.02
C GLN A 388 4.77 -37.47 -11.86
N ASP A 389 3.59 -38.06 -12.07
CA ASP A 389 3.46 -39.49 -12.33
C ASP A 389 3.94 -39.78 -13.75
#